data_bb3626f36160b2aaea80a6300aa0db95
#
_entry.id   bb3626f36160b2aaea80a6300aa0db95
#
_cell.length_a   1.000
_cell.length_b   1.000
_cell.length_c   1.000
_cell.angle_alpha   90.00
_cell.angle_beta   90.00
_cell.angle_gamma   90.00
#
_symmetry.space_group_name_H-M   'P 1'
#
loop_
_entity.id
_entity.type
_entity.pdbx_description
1 polymer ?
#
loop_
_entity_poly.entity_id
_entity_poly.type
_entity_poly.pdbx_seq_one_letter_code
_entity_poly.pdbx_strand_id
1 'polypeptide(L)'
;MAWANKQMLTILQGLPDEAINFSAWNPDWTVGTIAHHIVIAEGRLISRITQQPAPVEFDPPKAASDISQLIIVCADRDAQLLSLINTPDEMRAFVRYGNEVEFLTSTILVQAVHHASEHRAQISDILAANSMDVLNLDEIDLWSFEKWEKSL
;
A
#
# COMPACT_ATOMS: atom_id res chain seq x y z
N MET A 1 2.03 2.31 9.01
CA MET A 1 1.66 1.92 7.63
C MET A 1 0.56 0.87 7.65
N ALA A 2 0.76 -0.31 8.20
CA ALA A 2 -0.20 -1.42 8.23
C ALA A 2 -1.63 -1.03 8.65
N TRP A 3 -1.77 -0.35 9.77
CA TRP A 3 -3.06 0.13 10.23
C TRP A 3 -3.74 1.06 9.20
N ALA A 4 -3.02 2.04 8.66
CA ALA A 4 -3.57 2.97 7.67
C ALA A 4 -3.98 2.29 6.36
N ASN A 5 -3.19 1.33 5.88
CA ASN A 5 -3.54 0.52 4.70
C ASN A 5 -4.82 -0.28 4.96
N LYS A 6 -4.93 -0.92 6.14
CA LYS A 6 -6.13 -1.66 6.53
C LYS A 6 -7.37 -0.74 6.59
N GLN A 7 -7.25 0.45 7.18
CA GLN A 7 -8.37 1.41 7.24
C GLN A 7 -8.82 1.80 5.82
N MET A 8 -7.88 2.23 4.97
CA MET A 8 -8.18 2.58 3.58
C MET A 8 -8.87 1.41 2.85
N LEU A 9 -8.29 0.20 2.87
CA LEU A 9 -8.86 -0.95 2.18
C LEU A 9 -10.26 -1.32 2.71
N THR A 10 -10.50 -1.17 4.01
CA THR A 10 -11.83 -1.38 4.61
C THR A 10 -12.85 -0.36 4.10
N ILE A 11 -12.46 0.91 3.96
CA ILE A 11 -13.31 1.95 3.36
C ILE A 11 -13.61 1.56 1.89
N LEU A 12 -12.59 1.23 1.09
CA LEU A 12 -12.77 0.87 -0.32
C LEU A 12 -13.70 -0.34 -0.50
N GLN A 13 -13.63 -1.33 0.39
CA GLN A 13 -14.50 -2.51 0.35
C GLN A 13 -15.99 -2.16 0.54
N GLY A 14 -16.29 -1.07 1.24
CA GLY A 14 -17.65 -0.59 1.48
C GLY A 14 -18.22 0.32 0.38
N LEU A 15 -17.43 0.66 -0.66
CA LEU A 15 -17.86 1.55 -1.72
C LEU A 15 -18.64 0.82 -2.82
N PRO A 16 -19.41 1.55 -3.64
CA PRO A 16 -19.96 1.02 -4.89
C PRO A 16 -18.86 0.54 -5.84
N ASP A 17 -19.09 -0.50 -6.63
CA ASP A 17 -18.13 -1.06 -7.58
C ASP A 17 -17.58 -0.03 -8.57
N GLU A 18 -18.40 0.94 -8.97
CA GLU A 18 -17.98 2.03 -9.85
C GLU A 18 -16.85 2.88 -9.25
N ALA A 19 -16.83 3.09 -7.93
CA ALA A 19 -15.80 3.87 -7.25
C ALA A 19 -14.41 3.21 -7.35
N ILE A 20 -14.36 1.90 -7.41
CA ILE A 20 -13.11 1.15 -7.58
C ILE A 20 -12.48 1.43 -8.96
N ASN A 21 -13.30 1.81 -9.93
CA ASN A 21 -12.90 2.12 -11.30
C ASN A 21 -12.72 3.62 -11.57
N PHE A 22 -12.92 4.49 -10.59
CA PHE A 22 -12.62 5.91 -10.74
C PHE A 22 -11.12 6.14 -10.97
N SER A 23 -10.82 7.09 -11.88
CA SER A 23 -9.47 7.54 -12.18
C SER A 23 -9.47 9.06 -12.33
N ALA A 24 -8.30 9.70 -12.23
CA ALA A 24 -8.14 11.12 -12.48
C ALA A 24 -7.76 11.41 -13.96
N TRP A 25 -6.46 11.32 -14.25
CA TRP A 25 -5.89 11.69 -15.56
C TRP A 25 -5.48 10.50 -16.43
N ASN A 26 -5.31 9.33 -15.83
CA ASN A 26 -4.94 8.09 -16.52
C ASN A 26 -6.03 7.04 -16.27
N PRO A 27 -6.77 6.60 -17.31
CA PRO A 27 -7.86 5.64 -17.15
C PRO A 27 -7.42 4.26 -16.65
N ASP A 28 -6.16 3.89 -16.83
CA ASP A 28 -5.61 2.63 -16.32
C ASP A 28 -5.15 2.74 -14.86
N TRP A 29 -5.08 3.95 -14.32
CA TRP A 29 -4.64 4.24 -12.95
C TRP A 29 -5.85 4.53 -12.05
N THR A 30 -6.66 3.48 -11.85
CA THR A 30 -7.90 3.56 -11.06
C THR A 30 -7.63 3.42 -9.57
N VAL A 31 -8.63 3.75 -8.74
CA VAL A 31 -8.61 3.51 -7.29
C VAL A 31 -8.21 2.06 -7.00
N GLY A 32 -8.82 1.09 -7.67
CA GLY A 32 -8.49 -0.33 -7.51
C GLY A 32 -7.07 -0.65 -7.92
N THR A 33 -6.60 -0.12 -9.06
CA THR A 33 -5.22 -0.32 -9.53
C THR A 33 -4.21 0.28 -8.56
N ILE A 34 -4.48 1.46 -8.00
CA ILE A 34 -3.59 2.12 -7.03
C ILE A 34 -3.55 1.32 -5.72
N ALA A 35 -4.70 0.90 -5.20
CA ALA A 35 -4.76 0.06 -4.00
C ALA A 35 -3.99 -1.25 -4.17
N HIS A 36 -4.17 -1.92 -5.32
CA HIS A 36 -3.40 -3.10 -5.70
C HIS A 36 -1.89 -2.80 -5.77
N HIS A 37 -1.51 -1.67 -6.38
CA HIS A 37 -0.11 -1.27 -6.52
C HIS A 37 0.59 -1.08 -5.17
N ILE A 38 -0.09 -0.52 -4.16
CA ILE A 38 0.46 -0.45 -2.79
C ILE A 38 0.84 -1.85 -2.31
N VAL A 39 -0.07 -2.79 -2.41
CA VAL A 39 0.10 -4.16 -1.90
C VAL A 39 1.19 -4.93 -2.67
N ILE A 40 1.22 -4.80 -4.00
CA ILE A 40 2.26 -5.45 -4.84
C ILE A 40 3.64 -4.86 -4.55
N ALA A 41 3.73 -3.54 -4.38
CA ALA A 41 5.00 -2.88 -4.07
C ALA A 41 5.60 -3.35 -2.74
N GLU A 42 4.78 -3.59 -1.70
CA GLU A 42 5.25 -4.16 -0.44
C GLU A 42 5.93 -5.52 -0.66
N GLY A 43 5.32 -6.42 -1.42
CA GLY A 43 5.91 -7.71 -1.74
C GLY A 43 7.26 -7.59 -2.48
N ARG A 44 7.35 -6.64 -3.41
CA ARG A 44 8.61 -6.34 -4.12
C ARG A 44 9.68 -5.77 -3.17
N LEU A 45 9.30 -4.93 -2.21
CA LEU A 45 10.22 -4.36 -1.23
C LEU A 45 10.72 -5.43 -0.25
N ILE A 46 9.85 -6.33 0.21
CA ILE A 46 10.22 -7.50 1.02
C ILE A 46 11.24 -8.36 0.26
N SER A 47 10.98 -8.66 -1.00
CA SER A 47 11.90 -9.40 -1.87
C SER A 47 13.30 -8.76 -1.94
N ARG A 48 13.36 -7.42 -2.05
CA ARG A 48 14.64 -6.68 -2.07
C ARG A 48 15.40 -6.77 -0.76
N ILE A 49 14.71 -6.75 0.39
CA ILE A 49 15.34 -6.88 1.71
C ILE A 49 15.80 -8.32 1.93
N THR A 50 14.94 -9.29 1.65
CA THR A 50 15.20 -10.70 1.93
C THR A 50 16.04 -11.39 0.87
N GLN A 51 16.25 -10.77 -0.30
CA GLN A 51 16.89 -11.34 -1.48
C GLN A 51 16.20 -12.64 -2.00
N GLN A 52 14.92 -12.81 -1.65
CA GLN A 52 14.08 -13.89 -2.16
C GLN A 52 13.28 -13.44 -3.38
N PRO A 53 12.82 -14.35 -4.24
CA PRO A 53 11.95 -14.00 -5.36
C PRO A 53 10.73 -13.20 -4.92
N ALA A 54 10.32 -12.22 -5.73
CA ALA A 54 9.09 -11.48 -5.47
C ALA A 54 7.87 -12.41 -5.53
N PRO A 55 6.85 -12.18 -4.70
CA PRO A 55 5.60 -12.93 -4.77
C PRO A 55 4.96 -12.83 -6.16
N VAL A 56 4.22 -13.88 -6.53
CA VAL A 56 3.41 -13.86 -7.75
C VAL A 56 2.37 -12.75 -7.64
N GLU A 57 2.28 -11.95 -8.69
CA GLU A 57 1.29 -10.88 -8.80
C GLU A 57 -0.05 -11.45 -9.27
N PHE A 58 -1.13 -10.75 -8.94
CA PHE A 58 -2.50 -11.07 -9.32
C PHE A 58 -3.17 -9.84 -9.93
N ASP A 59 -4.34 -9.99 -10.53
CA ASP A 59 -5.02 -8.89 -11.19
C ASP A 59 -5.52 -7.83 -10.20
N PRO A 60 -5.53 -6.55 -10.58
CA PRO A 60 -6.10 -5.50 -9.76
C PRO A 60 -7.62 -5.65 -9.61
N PRO A 61 -8.20 -5.24 -8.46
CA PRO A 61 -9.63 -5.28 -8.21
C PRO A 61 -10.41 -4.43 -9.21
N LYS A 62 -11.58 -4.92 -9.61
CA LYS A 62 -12.54 -4.22 -10.48
C LYS A 62 -13.88 -3.97 -9.79
N ALA A 63 -14.12 -4.63 -8.67
CA ALA A 63 -15.28 -4.49 -7.82
C ALA A 63 -14.87 -4.36 -6.35
N ALA A 64 -15.73 -3.80 -5.52
CA ALA A 64 -15.49 -3.64 -4.09
C ALA A 64 -15.29 -5.00 -3.38
N SER A 65 -15.97 -6.04 -3.84
CA SER A 65 -15.79 -7.41 -3.33
C SER A 65 -14.37 -7.96 -3.50
N ASP A 66 -13.66 -7.54 -4.56
CA ASP A 66 -12.29 -7.99 -4.85
C ASP A 66 -11.28 -7.43 -3.85
N ILE A 67 -11.61 -6.31 -3.16
CA ILE A 67 -10.78 -5.69 -2.13
C ILE A 67 -10.51 -6.67 -0.97
N SER A 68 -11.39 -7.64 -0.73
CA SER A 68 -11.19 -8.68 0.29
C SER A 68 -9.86 -9.41 0.13
N GLN A 69 -9.46 -9.71 -1.11
CA GLN A 69 -8.17 -10.34 -1.40
C GLN A 69 -7.01 -9.40 -1.06
N LEU A 70 -7.12 -8.11 -1.40
CA LEU A 70 -6.09 -7.13 -1.05
C LEU A 70 -5.91 -7.02 0.46
N ILE A 71 -7.00 -7.02 1.24
CA ILE A 71 -6.94 -6.96 2.71
C ILE A 71 -6.12 -8.14 3.26
N ILE A 72 -6.38 -9.35 2.79
CA ILE A 72 -5.69 -10.57 3.25
C ILE A 72 -4.21 -10.50 2.89
N VAL A 73 -3.89 -10.18 1.62
CA VAL A 73 -2.50 -10.15 1.15
C VAL A 73 -1.73 -8.99 1.79
N CYS A 74 -2.36 -7.82 1.97
CA CYS A 74 -1.77 -6.67 2.63
C CYS A 74 -1.41 -6.99 4.08
N ALA A 75 -2.32 -7.61 4.84
CA ALA A 75 -2.08 -7.99 6.23
C ALA A 75 -0.88 -8.95 6.38
N ASP A 76 -0.73 -9.92 5.48
CA ASP A 76 0.41 -10.83 5.46
C ASP A 76 1.72 -10.08 5.15
N ARG A 77 1.73 -9.20 4.16
CA ARG A 77 2.92 -8.42 3.77
C ARG A 77 3.32 -7.38 4.82
N ASP A 78 2.35 -6.72 5.43
CA ASP A 78 2.57 -5.81 6.54
C ASP A 78 3.23 -6.54 7.73
N ALA A 79 2.78 -7.76 8.05
CA ALA A 79 3.39 -8.60 9.08
C ALA A 79 4.83 -8.99 8.73
N GLN A 80 5.09 -9.33 7.46
CA GLN A 80 6.44 -9.61 6.98
C GLN A 80 7.34 -8.37 7.08
N LEU A 81 6.90 -7.20 6.63
CA LEU A 81 7.66 -5.94 6.75
C LEU A 81 7.96 -5.60 8.21
N LEU A 82 6.97 -5.78 9.10
CA LEU A 82 7.16 -5.56 10.54
C LEU A 82 8.22 -6.49 11.12
N SER A 83 8.29 -7.74 10.68
CA SER A 83 9.33 -8.70 11.12
C SER A 83 10.74 -8.28 10.68
N LEU A 84 10.86 -7.47 9.64
CA LEU A 84 12.14 -7.03 9.08
C LEU A 84 12.71 -5.75 9.72
N ILE A 85 11.98 -5.06 10.59
CA ILE A 85 12.44 -3.79 11.20
C ILE A 85 13.71 -3.94 12.05
N ASN A 86 13.97 -5.13 12.57
CA ASN A 86 15.17 -5.45 13.34
C ASN A 86 16.26 -6.13 12.51
N THR A 87 16.07 -6.25 11.19
CA THR A 87 17.10 -6.78 10.29
C THR A 87 18.31 -5.82 10.28
N PRO A 88 19.56 -6.34 10.24
CA PRO A 88 20.75 -5.49 10.14
C PRO A 88 20.64 -4.51 8.97
N ASP A 89 21.05 -3.27 9.23
CA ASP A 89 21.00 -2.19 8.21
C ASP A 89 22.17 -2.31 7.23
N GLU A 90 22.02 -3.24 6.30
CA GLU A 90 23.03 -3.57 5.30
C GLU A 90 22.59 -3.11 3.90
N MET A 91 23.57 -2.96 3.00
CA MET A 91 23.31 -2.69 1.59
C MET A 91 22.65 -3.90 0.92
N ARG A 92 21.59 -3.64 0.17
CA ARG A 92 20.83 -4.63 -0.61
C ARG A 92 20.89 -4.25 -2.08
N ALA A 93 21.53 -5.12 -2.87
CA ALA A 93 21.63 -4.95 -4.31
C ALA A 93 20.40 -5.52 -5.02
N PHE A 94 19.86 -4.79 -6.00
CA PHE A 94 18.77 -5.25 -6.87
C PHE A 94 18.71 -4.44 -8.16
N VAL A 95 17.96 -4.95 -9.14
CA VAL A 95 17.75 -4.22 -10.41
C VAL A 95 16.54 -3.29 -10.26
N ARG A 96 16.72 -2.00 -10.59
CA ARG A 96 15.65 -1.01 -10.66
C ARG A 96 15.72 -0.27 -12.00
N TYR A 97 14.62 -0.34 -12.76
CA TYR A 97 14.55 0.26 -14.12
C TYR A 97 15.71 -0.14 -15.03
N GLY A 98 16.11 -1.42 -14.96
CA GLY A 98 17.21 -1.98 -15.79
C GLY A 98 18.62 -1.66 -15.28
N ASN A 99 18.78 -0.94 -14.17
CA ASN A 99 20.06 -0.61 -13.57
C ASN A 99 20.27 -1.37 -12.26
N GLU A 100 21.47 -1.85 -12.02
CA GLU A 100 21.89 -2.33 -10.71
C GLU A 100 21.99 -1.15 -9.74
N VAL A 101 21.37 -1.29 -8.58
CA VAL A 101 21.38 -0.29 -7.51
C VAL A 101 21.54 -0.98 -6.16
N GLU A 102 22.08 -0.22 -5.19
CA GLU A 102 22.23 -0.66 -3.81
C GLU A 102 21.61 0.38 -2.87
N PHE A 103 20.83 -0.10 -1.90
CA PHE A 103 20.26 0.74 -0.85
C PHE A 103 20.34 0.04 0.50
N LEU A 104 20.44 0.82 1.57
CA LEU A 104 20.32 0.30 2.93
C LEU A 104 18.95 -0.34 3.18
N THR A 105 18.90 -1.37 4.00
CA THR A 105 17.66 -2.01 4.44
C THR A 105 16.67 -0.98 5.01
N SER A 106 17.16 -0.05 5.85
CA SER A 106 16.35 1.04 6.41
C SER A 106 15.75 1.95 5.34
N THR A 107 16.49 2.26 4.28
CA THR A 107 15.98 3.06 3.15
C THR A 107 14.84 2.34 2.45
N ILE A 108 14.94 1.02 2.25
CA ILE A 108 13.89 0.22 1.62
C ILE A 108 12.63 0.17 2.51
N LEU A 109 12.80 0.03 3.84
CA LEU A 109 11.68 0.05 4.80
C LEU A 109 10.98 1.41 4.83
N VAL A 110 11.73 2.51 4.86
CA VAL A 110 11.15 3.86 4.81
C VAL A 110 10.44 4.10 3.47
N GLN A 111 11.00 3.58 2.37
CA GLN A 111 10.34 3.66 1.07
C GLN A 111 8.98 2.97 1.05
N ALA A 112 8.79 1.86 1.78
CA ALA A 112 7.49 1.21 1.88
C ALA A 112 6.43 2.14 2.51
N VAL A 113 6.80 2.82 3.60
CA VAL A 113 5.90 3.77 4.28
C VAL A 113 5.58 4.97 3.40
N HIS A 114 6.61 5.58 2.80
CA HIS A 114 6.47 6.75 1.94
C HIS A 114 5.59 6.45 0.72
N HIS A 115 5.89 5.37 0.00
CA HIS A 115 5.16 4.92 -1.18
C HIS A 115 3.68 4.66 -0.89
N ALA A 116 3.36 3.94 0.20
CA ALA A 116 1.98 3.70 0.58
C ALA A 116 1.24 5.01 0.92
N SER A 117 1.92 5.97 1.57
CA SER A 117 1.36 7.27 1.92
C SER A 117 1.03 8.11 0.68
N GLU A 118 1.94 8.17 -0.30
CA GLU A 118 1.72 8.88 -1.57
C GLU A 118 0.50 8.32 -2.32
N HIS A 119 0.38 7.00 -2.38
CA HIS A 119 -0.72 6.36 -3.11
C HIS A 119 -2.06 6.42 -2.36
N ARG A 120 -2.07 6.42 -1.03
CA ARG A 120 -3.29 6.72 -0.27
C ARG A 120 -3.81 8.14 -0.55
N ALA A 121 -2.91 9.12 -0.66
CA ALA A 121 -3.29 10.48 -1.04
C ALA A 121 -3.90 10.52 -2.45
N GLN A 122 -3.32 9.82 -3.43
CA GLN A 122 -3.89 9.73 -4.77
C GLN A 122 -5.30 9.11 -4.77
N ILE A 123 -5.53 8.04 -3.99
CA ILE A 123 -6.87 7.45 -3.86
C ILE A 123 -7.85 8.44 -3.27
N SER A 124 -7.47 9.15 -2.18
CA SER A 124 -8.30 10.18 -1.55
C SER A 124 -8.67 11.28 -2.55
N ASP A 125 -7.70 11.80 -3.30
CA ASP A 125 -7.93 12.84 -4.30
C ASP A 125 -8.86 12.38 -5.44
N ILE A 126 -8.70 11.14 -5.92
CA ILE A 126 -9.56 10.58 -6.97
C ILE A 126 -10.99 10.43 -6.46
N LEU A 127 -11.19 9.90 -5.26
CA LEU A 127 -12.51 9.76 -4.66
C LEU A 127 -13.18 11.12 -4.45
N ALA A 128 -12.48 12.09 -3.88
CA ALA A 128 -12.99 13.44 -3.67
C ALA A 128 -13.35 14.15 -4.98
N ALA A 129 -12.54 14.01 -6.03
CA ALA A 129 -12.82 14.54 -7.37
C ALA A 129 -14.10 13.95 -8.00
N ASN A 130 -14.50 12.76 -7.57
CA ASN A 130 -15.75 12.10 -7.96
C ASN A 130 -16.87 12.26 -6.92
N SER A 131 -16.80 13.30 -6.08
CA SER A 131 -17.80 13.62 -5.05
C SER A 131 -17.96 12.55 -3.96
N MET A 132 -16.92 11.77 -3.72
CA MET A 132 -16.83 10.77 -2.65
C MET A 132 -15.72 11.17 -1.66
N ASP A 133 -15.99 12.12 -0.78
CA ASP A 133 -15.07 12.54 0.28
C ASP A 133 -15.21 11.61 1.50
N VAL A 134 -14.75 10.37 1.33
CA VAL A 134 -14.91 9.27 2.31
C VAL A 134 -13.59 8.77 2.89
N LEU A 135 -12.45 9.17 2.34
CA LEU A 135 -11.12 8.82 2.79
C LEU A 135 -10.39 10.05 3.32
N ASN A 136 -10.61 10.35 4.59
CA ASN A 136 -9.92 11.44 5.29
C ASN A 136 -8.54 10.95 5.78
N LEU A 137 -7.46 11.52 5.22
CA LEU A 137 -6.10 11.12 5.56
C LEU A 137 -5.69 11.48 7.00
N ASP A 138 -6.29 12.54 7.58
CA ASP A 138 -6.02 12.93 8.96
C ASP A 138 -6.59 11.91 9.97
N GLU A 139 -7.56 11.09 9.55
CA GLU A 139 -8.12 10.02 10.38
C GLU A 139 -7.28 8.73 10.34
N ILE A 140 -6.34 8.62 9.39
CA ILE A 140 -5.47 7.46 9.21
C ILE A 140 -3.97 7.81 9.26
N ASP A 141 -3.64 8.97 9.84
CA ASP A 141 -2.29 9.43 10.06
C ASP A 141 -1.62 8.79 11.31
N LEU A 142 -0.39 9.20 11.61
CA LEU A 142 0.35 8.68 12.77
C LEU A 142 -0.25 9.08 14.12
N TRP A 143 -0.86 10.28 14.19
CA TRP A 143 -1.50 10.76 15.43
C TRP A 143 -2.76 9.97 15.73
N SER A 144 -3.54 9.67 14.71
CA SER A 144 -4.76 8.87 14.82
C SER A 144 -4.44 7.42 15.12
N PHE A 145 -3.35 6.86 14.57
CA PHE A 145 -2.86 5.54 14.94
C PHE A 145 -2.49 5.47 16.43
N GLU A 146 -1.73 6.43 16.94
CA GLU A 146 -1.33 6.44 18.37
C GLU A 146 -2.53 6.54 19.32
N LYS A 147 -3.54 7.33 18.95
CA LYS A 147 -4.79 7.41 19.74
C LYS A 147 -5.54 6.08 19.71
N TRP A 148 -5.66 5.46 18.55
CA TRP A 148 -6.30 4.15 18.40
C TRP A 148 -5.58 3.07 19.22
N GLU A 149 -4.26 2.98 19.11
CA GLU A 149 -3.44 2.01 19.86
C GLU A 149 -3.61 2.14 21.38
N LYS A 150 -3.67 3.37 21.90
CA LYS A 150 -3.90 3.64 23.32
C LYS A 150 -5.33 3.34 23.80
N SER A 151 -6.27 3.10 22.88
CA SER A 151 -7.67 2.78 23.19
C SER A 151 -7.93 1.28 23.32
N LEU A 152 -6.96 0.43 22.97
CA LEU A 152 -7.02 -1.03 23.08
C LEU A 152 -6.70 -1.49 24.51
#